data_e97da9cd1ed2d84a0f59f0086c11f004
#
_entry.id   e97da9cd1ed2d84a0f59f0086c11f004
#
_cell.length_a   1.000
_cell.length_b   1.000
_cell.length_c   1.000
_cell.angle_alpha   90.00
_cell.angle_beta   90.00
_cell.angle_gamma   90.00
#
_symmetry.space_group_name_H-M   'P 1'
#
loop_
_entity.id
_entity.type
_entity.pdbx_description
1 polymer ?
#
loop_
_entity_poly.entity_id
_entity_poly.type
_entity_poly.pdbx_seq_one_letter_code
_entity_poly.pdbx_strand_id
1 'polypeptide(L)'
;MLKNGGRAAVVLPDNVLFEGGAGEVIRKKLLTEFNLHTILRLPTGIFYAQGVKANVLFFSKGTPTKDIWFYDYRTGVKHTLATNPMQRHHLDDFVECYKSENILARQETYGAESNPNGRWRKYNVDDILKRDKTSLDITWIKQKDDDNDYTLAELMALIQEKSDNISKAIAELQKLM
;
A
#
# COMPACT_ATOMS: atom_id res chain seq x y z
N MET A 1 22.47 13.89 1.38
CA MET A 1 22.43 13.34 0.00
C MET A 1 22.87 11.87 0.02
N LEU A 2 22.21 10.98 -0.73
CA LEU A 2 22.58 9.58 -0.82
C LEU A 2 23.87 9.44 -1.63
N LYS A 3 24.88 8.76 -1.07
CA LYS A 3 26.16 8.46 -1.77
C LYS A 3 25.92 7.33 -2.79
N ASN A 4 26.83 7.19 -3.77
CA ASN A 4 26.81 6.03 -4.67
C ASN A 4 26.92 4.73 -3.87
N GLY A 5 26.10 3.73 -4.19
CA GLY A 5 25.95 2.51 -3.41
C GLY A 5 25.11 2.67 -2.13
N GLY A 6 24.75 3.89 -1.75
CA GLY A 6 23.88 4.14 -0.62
C GLY A 6 22.46 3.61 -0.84
N ARG A 7 21.81 3.16 0.24
CA ARG A 7 20.44 2.62 0.26
C ARG A 7 19.53 3.51 1.08
N ALA A 8 18.28 3.57 0.70
CA ALA A 8 17.23 4.28 1.44
C ALA A 8 15.95 3.47 1.49
N ALA A 9 15.20 3.64 2.57
CA ALA A 9 13.83 3.21 2.72
C ALA A 9 13.02 4.42 3.21
N VAL A 10 12.01 4.83 2.44
CA VAL A 10 11.25 6.06 2.72
C VAL A 10 9.77 5.73 2.77
N VAL A 11 9.11 6.13 3.84
CA VAL A 11 7.65 6.02 3.98
C VAL A 11 7.01 7.23 3.33
N LEU A 12 6.08 6.99 2.42
CA LEU A 12 5.37 8.02 1.66
C LEU A 12 3.87 7.72 1.61
N PRO A 13 3.02 8.75 1.60
CA PRO A 13 1.59 8.56 1.40
C PRO A 13 1.28 8.12 -0.04
N ASP A 14 0.10 7.56 -0.24
CA ASP A 14 -0.30 6.90 -1.49
C ASP A 14 -0.31 7.84 -2.71
N ASN A 15 -0.73 9.08 -2.52
CA ASN A 15 -0.81 10.08 -3.58
C ASN A 15 0.52 10.29 -4.32
N VAL A 16 1.65 10.18 -3.63
CA VAL A 16 2.99 10.31 -4.23
C VAL A 16 3.24 9.28 -5.34
N LEU A 17 2.52 8.15 -5.34
CA LEU A 17 2.69 7.10 -6.34
C LEU A 17 2.04 7.43 -7.69
N PHE A 18 1.06 8.34 -7.75
CA PHE A 18 0.28 8.59 -8.96
C PHE A 18 0.05 10.06 -9.31
N GLU A 19 0.27 11.01 -8.41
CA GLU A 19 0.09 12.43 -8.71
C GLU A 19 0.99 12.90 -9.86
N GLY A 20 0.45 13.79 -10.71
CA GLY A 20 1.18 14.41 -11.81
C GLY A 20 2.13 15.52 -11.35
N GLY A 21 2.62 16.31 -12.31
CA GLY A 21 3.48 17.46 -12.03
C GLY A 21 4.81 17.08 -11.40
N ALA A 22 5.16 17.71 -10.27
CA ALA A 22 6.43 17.47 -9.57
C ALA A 22 6.58 16.01 -9.12
N GLY A 23 5.49 15.34 -8.73
CA GLY A 23 5.48 13.93 -8.34
C GLY A 23 5.91 13.02 -9.49
N GLU A 24 5.39 13.24 -10.69
CA GLU A 24 5.78 12.50 -11.88
C GLU A 24 7.25 12.68 -12.22
N VAL A 25 7.76 13.92 -12.19
CA VAL A 25 9.17 14.22 -12.46
C VAL A 25 10.08 13.50 -11.48
N ILE A 26 9.74 13.50 -10.19
CA ILE A 26 10.51 12.81 -9.15
C ILE A 26 10.46 11.29 -9.35
N ARG A 27 9.30 10.70 -9.69
CA ARG A 27 9.19 9.27 -9.98
C ARG A 27 10.03 8.88 -11.18
N LYS A 28 9.97 9.62 -12.30
CA LYS A 28 10.82 9.39 -13.48
C LYS A 28 12.30 9.43 -13.09
N LYS A 29 12.71 10.45 -12.35
CA LYS A 29 14.09 10.56 -11.87
C LYS A 29 14.50 9.40 -10.98
N LEU A 30 13.61 8.96 -10.07
CA LEU A 30 13.86 7.82 -9.19
C LEU A 30 14.05 6.52 -9.99
N LEU A 31 13.31 6.34 -11.08
CA LEU A 31 13.42 5.16 -11.94
C LEU A 31 14.64 5.17 -12.85
N THR A 32 15.07 6.35 -13.32
CA THR A 32 16.15 6.49 -14.32
C THR A 32 17.54 6.70 -13.71
N GLU A 33 17.63 7.35 -12.54
CA GLU A 33 18.90 7.67 -11.89
C GLU A 33 19.18 6.82 -10.64
N PHE A 34 18.17 6.12 -10.12
CA PHE A 34 18.26 5.26 -8.94
C PHE A 34 17.67 3.88 -9.25
N ASN A 35 18.00 2.91 -8.43
CA ASN A 35 17.38 1.60 -8.47
C ASN A 35 16.26 1.52 -7.42
N LEU A 36 15.04 1.87 -7.81
CA LEU A 36 13.83 1.60 -7.02
C LEU A 36 13.49 0.11 -7.17
N HIS A 37 13.97 -0.71 -6.28
CA HIS A 37 13.87 -2.16 -6.41
C HIS A 37 12.70 -2.78 -5.65
N THR A 38 12.05 -2.05 -4.71
CA THR A 38 10.96 -2.62 -3.91
C THR A 38 9.99 -1.55 -3.42
N ILE A 39 8.70 -1.83 -3.51
CA ILE A 39 7.62 -1.05 -2.90
C ILE A 39 6.81 -1.97 -2.00
N LEU A 40 6.71 -1.62 -0.72
CA LEU A 40 5.83 -2.28 0.25
C LEU A 40 4.60 -1.40 0.45
N ARG A 41 3.43 -1.92 0.12
CA ARG A 41 2.14 -1.23 0.32
C ARG A 41 1.60 -1.57 1.71
N LEU A 42 1.42 -0.55 2.54
CA LEU A 42 0.99 -0.70 3.92
C LEU A 42 -0.53 -0.54 4.04
N PRO A 43 -1.18 -1.29 4.95
CA PRO A 43 -2.60 -1.17 5.23
C PRO A 43 -2.93 0.15 5.92
N THR A 44 -4.23 0.48 5.97
CA THR A 44 -4.75 1.57 6.81
C THR A 44 -4.73 1.21 8.30
N GLY A 45 -4.88 2.20 9.16
CA GLY A 45 -5.00 2.01 10.62
C GLY A 45 -3.68 1.88 11.37
N ILE A 46 -2.52 1.95 10.69
CA ILE A 46 -1.18 1.89 11.32
C ILE A 46 -0.66 3.26 11.75
N PHE A 47 -1.31 4.35 11.30
CA PHE A 47 -0.98 5.73 11.66
C PHE A 47 -2.11 6.35 12.49
N TYR A 48 -1.80 7.45 13.18
CA TYR A 48 -2.78 8.18 13.97
C TYR A 48 -3.97 8.65 13.12
N ALA A 49 -3.70 9.13 11.92
CA ALA A 49 -4.73 9.36 10.90
C ALA A 49 -5.11 8.01 10.25
N GLN A 50 -6.16 7.38 10.73
CA GLN A 50 -6.51 5.98 10.40
C GLN A 50 -6.78 5.72 8.92
N GLY A 51 -7.25 6.72 8.16
CA GLY A 51 -7.51 6.61 6.72
C GLY A 51 -6.26 6.72 5.84
N VAL A 52 -5.09 7.02 6.39
CA VAL A 52 -3.86 7.20 5.60
C VAL A 52 -3.40 5.86 5.04
N LYS A 53 -3.28 5.82 3.71
CA LYS A 53 -2.61 4.75 2.97
C LYS A 53 -1.17 5.17 2.73
N ALA A 54 -0.23 4.33 3.10
CA ALA A 54 1.20 4.61 2.92
C ALA A 54 1.92 3.47 2.22
N ASN A 55 3.11 3.79 1.72
CA ASN A 55 4.00 2.85 1.07
C ASN A 55 5.43 3.07 1.58
N VAL A 56 6.23 2.00 1.59
CA VAL A 56 7.67 2.11 1.81
C VAL A 56 8.37 1.85 0.49
N LEU A 57 9.14 2.83 0.02
CA LEU A 57 9.96 2.73 -1.18
C LEU A 57 11.40 2.41 -0.79
N PHE A 58 11.91 1.30 -1.29
CA PHE A 58 13.30 0.87 -1.07
C PHE A 58 14.09 1.09 -2.35
N PHE A 59 15.11 1.91 -2.28
CA PHE A 59 15.94 2.22 -3.43
C PHE A 59 17.41 2.39 -3.08
N SER A 60 18.28 2.24 -4.08
CA SER A 60 19.72 2.49 -3.97
C SER A 60 20.17 3.44 -5.07
N LYS A 61 21.29 4.13 -4.82
CA LYS A 61 21.92 5.00 -5.81
C LYS A 61 23.08 4.28 -6.49
N GLY A 62 23.11 4.34 -7.82
CA GLY A 62 24.23 3.83 -8.61
C GLY A 62 23.85 3.19 -9.93
N THR A 63 22.68 2.60 -10.04
CA THR A 63 22.15 2.00 -11.28
C THR A 63 20.72 2.41 -11.51
N PRO A 64 20.25 2.53 -12.76
CA PRO A 64 18.84 2.69 -13.06
C PRO A 64 18.02 1.47 -12.62
N THR A 65 16.75 1.70 -12.39
CA THR A 65 15.77 0.64 -12.13
C THR A 65 15.61 -0.24 -13.37
N LYS A 66 15.59 -1.56 -13.19
CA LYS A 66 15.22 -2.53 -14.23
C LYS A 66 13.85 -3.15 -13.94
N ASP A 67 13.71 -3.69 -12.75
CA ASP A 67 12.49 -4.30 -12.26
C ASP A 67 12.15 -3.76 -10.90
N ILE A 68 10.85 -3.63 -10.62
CA ILE A 68 10.34 -3.22 -9.31
C ILE A 68 9.51 -4.36 -8.75
N TRP A 69 9.80 -4.72 -7.51
CA TRP A 69 9.06 -5.67 -6.75
C TRP A 69 8.03 -4.98 -5.87
N PHE A 70 6.80 -5.40 -5.96
CA PHE A 70 5.71 -4.90 -5.12
C PHE A 70 5.29 -5.97 -4.13
N TYR A 71 5.15 -5.58 -2.88
CA TYR A 71 4.51 -6.40 -1.87
C TYR A 71 3.22 -5.72 -1.40
N ASP A 72 2.09 -6.37 -1.66
CA ASP A 72 0.79 -5.87 -1.20
C ASP A 72 0.46 -6.43 0.18
N TYR A 73 0.82 -5.68 1.22
CA TYR A 73 0.37 -5.97 2.59
C TYR A 73 -0.97 -5.29 2.90
N ARG A 74 -1.52 -4.53 1.97
CA ARG A 74 -2.72 -3.70 2.17
C ARG A 74 -4.02 -4.46 1.97
N THR A 75 -4.13 -5.24 0.89
CA THR A 75 -5.38 -5.87 0.48
C THR A 75 -5.85 -6.91 1.48
N GLY A 76 -7.06 -6.72 2.01
CA GLY A 76 -7.68 -7.61 3.01
C GLY A 76 -7.06 -7.53 4.41
N VAL A 77 -6.22 -6.52 4.70
CA VAL A 77 -5.59 -6.33 6.01
C VAL A 77 -6.05 -5.01 6.63
N LYS A 78 -6.50 -5.06 7.86
CA LYS A 78 -6.88 -3.89 8.67
C LYS A 78 -6.15 -3.92 10.00
N HIS A 79 -5.51 -2.83 10.34
CA HIS A 79 -4.92 -2.60 11.65
C HIS A 79 -5.62 -1.46 12.38
N THR A 80 -5.40 -1.39 13.68
CA THR A 80 -5.78 -0.27 14.53
C THR A 80 -4.67 -0.03 15.53
N LEU A 81 -4.53 1.19 16.02
CA LEU A 81 -3.44 1.50 16.96
C LEU A 81 -3.59 0.83 18.32
N ALA A 82 -4.83 0.58 18.78
CA ALA A 82 -5.09 0.09 20.12
C ALA A 82 -5.46 -1.40 20.16
N THR A 83 -6.41 -1.83 19.32
CA THR A 83 -7.00 -3.17 19.41
C THR A 83 -6.34 -4.20 18.52
N ASN A 84 -5.72 -3.79 17.43
CA ASN A 84 -5.00 -4.66 16.49
C ASN A 84 -3.76 -3.94 15.91
N PRO A 85 -2.76 -3.59 16.72
CA PRO A 85 -1.59 -2.86 16.25
C PRO A 85 -0.74 -3.73 15.32
N MET A 86 -0.17 -3.08 14.30
CA MET A 86 0.80 -3.73 13.43
C MET A 86 2.05 -4.10 14.24
N GLN A 87 2.51 -5.34 14.13
CA GLN A 87 3.68 -5.86 14.81
C GLN A 87 4.70 -6.42 13.83
N ARG A 88 5.92 -6.67 14.29
CA ARG A 88 7.04 -7.14 13.47
C ARG A 88 6.70 -8.43 12.68
N HIS A 89 6.08 -9.41 13.33
CA HIS A 89 5.75 -10.69 12.72
C HIS A 89 4.78 -10.59 11.53
N HIS A 90 3.97 -9.54 11.45
CA HIS A 90 3.10 -9.29 10.31
C HIS A 90 3.87 -9.02 8.99
N LEU A 91 5.15 -8.74 9.07
CA LEU A 91 6.04 -8.53 7.92
C LEU A 91 6.98 -9.70 7.66
N ASP A 92 6.83 -10.84 8.33
CA ASP A 92 7.75 -11.97 8.15
C ASP A 92 7.71 -12.51 6.72
N ASP A 93 6.52 -12.69 6.15
CA ASP A 93 6.36 -13.08 4.74
C ASP A 93 6.99 -12.06 3.75
N PHE A 94 6.84 -10.77 4.03
CA PHE A 94 7.54 -9.74 3.25
C PHE A 94 9.05 -9.91 3.33
N VAL A 95 9.60 -10.17 4.51
CA VAL A 95 11.06 -10.33 4.70
C VAL A 95 11.58 -11.56 3.98
N GLU A 96 10.82 -12.66 3.99
CA GLU A 96 11.14 -13.86 3.22
C GLU A 96 11.14 -13.60 1.71
N CYS A 97 10.16 -12.88 1.20
CA CYS A 97 10.09 -12.47 -0.21
C CYS A 97 11.20 -11.48 -0.58
N TYR A 98 11.50 -10.54 0.32
CA TYR A 98 12.46 -9.45 0.09
C TYR A 98 13.88 -9.93 -0.13
N LYS A 99 14.32 -10.99 0.53
CA LYS A 99 15.65 -11.62 0.40
C LYS A 99 16.78 -10.58 0.32
N SER A 100 16.97 -9.83 1.40
CA SER A 100 17.91 -8.71 1.46
C SER A 100 19.34 -9.06 1.05
N GLU A 101 19.77 -10.29 1.31
CA GLU A 101 21.11 -10.78 1.02
C GLU A 101 21.28 -11.27 -0.43
N ASN A 102 20.18 -11.71 -1.07
CA ASN A 102 20.21 -12.21 -2.43
C ASN A 102 18.97 -11.77 -3.24
N ILE A 103 19.04 -10.53 -3.72
CA ILE A 103 17.95 -9.93 -4.52
C ILE A 103 17.67 -10.72 -5.80
N LEU A 104 18.67 -11.40 -6.37
CA LEU A 104 18.51 -12.18 -7.60
C LEU A 104 17.74 -13.49 -7.38
N ALA A 105 17.68 -13.97 -6.14
CA ALA A 105 16.91 -15.18 -5.79
C ALA A 105 15.43 -14.91 -5.48
N ARG A 106 14.95 -13.69 -5.71
CA ARG A 106 13.54 -13.32 -5.53
C ARG A 106 12.67 -14.03 -6.56
N GLN A 107 11.56 -14.55 -6.11
CA GLN A 107 10.56 -15.21 -6.96
C GLN A 107 9.18 -14.63 -6.63
N GLU A 108 8.35 -14.49 -7.66
CA GLU A 108 6.97 -14.03 -7.46
C GLU A 108 6.18 -15.07 -6.67
N THR A 109 5.34 -14.60 -5.76
CA THR A 109 4.31 -15.45 -5.13
C THR A 109 2.98 -15.34 -5.84
N TYR A 110 2.80 -14.30 -6.67
CA TYR A 110 1.62 -14.15 -7.49
C TYR A 110 1.69 -15.03 -8.74
N GLY A 111 0.57 -15.68 -9.04
CA GLY A 111 0.33 -16.39 -10.29
C GLY A 111 -1.16 -16.33 -10.61
N ALA A 112 -1.51 -15.91 -11.83
CA ALA A 112 -2.91 -15.66 -12.21
C ALA A 112 -3.81 -16.89 -12.00
N GLU A 113 -3.29 -18.08 -12.24
CA GLU A 113 -4.01 -19.36 -12.08
C GLU A 113 -3.62 -20.10 -10.81
N SER A 114 -2.34 -20.06 -10.45
CA SER A 114 -1.80 -20.87 -9.34
C SER A 114 -1.96 -20.20 -7.97
N ASN A 115 -1.80 -18.86 -7.89
CA ASN A 115 -1.94 -18.11 -6.65
C ASN A 115 -2.38 -16.65 -6.93
N PRO A 116 -3.64 -16.42 -7.25
CA PRO A 116 -4.16 -15.07 -7.56
C PRO A 116 -4.10 -14.09 -6.39
N ASN A 117 -3.93 -14.60 -5.16
CA ASN A 117 -3.78 -13.82 -3.94
C ASN A 117 -2.32 -13.63 -3.51
N GLY A 118 -1.37 -14.07 -4.30
CA GLY A 118 0.06 -13.89 -4.04
C GLY A 118 0.41 -12.40 -3.89
N ARG A 119 1.07 -12.05 -2.77
CA ARG A 119 1.32 -10.66 -2.38
C ARG A 119 2.58 -10.06 -2.97
N TRP A 120 3.46 -10.85 -3.55
CA TRP A 120 4.74 -10.45 -4.08
C TRP A 120 4.77 -10.59 -5.60
N ARG A 121 4.94 -9.47 -6.30
CA ARG A 121 4.90 -9.42 -7.76
C ARG A 121 5.95 -8.47 -8.32
N LYS A 122 6.52 -8.85 -9.48
CA LYS A 122 7.52 -8.09 -10.21
C LYS A 122 6.91 -7.35 -11.40
N TYR A 123 7.40 -6.15 -11.66
CA TYR A 123 7.04 -5.35 -12.82
C TYR A 123 8.29 -4.80 -13.49
N ASN A 124 8.33 -4.86 -14.82
CA ASN A 124 9.40 -4.25 -15.59
C ASN A 124 9.25 -2.72 -15.61
N VAL A 125 10.37 -2.00 -15.53
CA VAL A 125 10.39 -0.54 -15.48
C VAL A 125 9.83 0.09 -16.77
N ASP A 126 10.06 -0.52 -17.94
CA ASP A 126 9.59 0.01 -19.21
C ASP A 126 8.05 0.03 -19.28
N ASP A 127 7.39 -0.95 -18.68
CA ASP A 127 5.93 -0.99 -18.61
C ASP A 127 5.39 0.07 -17.66
N ILE A 128 6.11 0.36 -16.58
CA ILE A 128 5.76 1.43 -15.64
C ILE A 128 5.94 2.81 -16.27
N LEU A 129 7.02 3.02 -17.02
CA LEU A 129 7.29 4.29 -17.70
C LEU A 129 6.26 4.63 -18.78
N LYS A 130 5.57 3.63 -19.35
CA LYS A 130 4.47 3.80 -20.31
C LYS A 130 3.13 4.16 -19.66
N ARG A 131 3.00 3.97 -18.34
CA ARG A 131 1.76 4.28 -17.62
C ARG A 131 1.51 5.78 -17.57
N ASP A 132 0.24 6.17 -17.53
CA ASP A 132 -0.12 7.58 -17.30
C ASP A 132 0.60 8.12 -16.06
N LYS A 133 1.23 9.29 -16.21
CA LYS A 133 2.01 9.97 -15.17
C LYS A 133 3.07 9.09 -14.50
N THR A 134 3.55 8.05 -15.16
CA THR A 134 4.48 7.08 -14.59
C THR A 134 3.98 6.54 -13.24
N SER A 135 2.71 6.18 -13.18
CA SER A 135 2.05 5.77 -11.95
C SER A 135 2.61 4.45 -11.42
N LEU A 136 2.99 4.48 -10.16
CA LEU A 136 3.42 3.33 -9.35
C LEU A 136 2.26 2.75 -8.52
N ASP A 137 1.05 3.29 -8.65
CA ASP A 137 -0.13 2.73 -8.00
C ASP A 137 -0.64 1.53 -8.81
N ILE A 138 -0.17 0.36 -8.40
CA ILE A 138 -0.46 -0.92 -9.05
C ILE A 138 -1.16 -1.83 -8.05
N THR A 139 -2.29 -2.38 -8.46
CA THR A 139 -3.05 -3.39 -7.73
C THR A 139 -3.31 -4.59 -8.64
N TRP A 140 -3.20 -5.80 -8.11
CA TRP A 140 -3.47 -7.03 -8.83
C TRP A 140 -4.30 -8.03 -8.00
N ILE A 141 -4.20 -7.95 -6.67
CA ILE A 141 -5.06 -8.74 -5.80
C ILE A 141 -6.44 -8.10 -5.88
N LYS A 142 -7.40 -8.86 -6.34
CA LYS A 142 -8.79 -8.46 -6.18
C LYS A 142 -9.03 -8.42 -4.67
N GLN A 143 -9.28 -7.23 -4.13
CA GLN A 143 -10.05 -7.19 -2.90
C GLN A 143 -11.24 -8.11 -3.22
N LYS A 144 -11.47 -9.15 -2.43
CA LYS A 144 -12.86 -9.45 -2.16
C LYS A 144 -13.32 -8.11 -1.59
N ASP A 145 -13.96 -7.33 -2.40
CA ASP A 145 -14.79 -6.30 -1.83
C ASP A 145 -15.41 -7.02 -0.65
N ASP A 146 -15.32 -6.45 0.55
CA ASP A 146 -16.48 -6.49 1.37
C ASP A 146 -17.54 -5.77 0.48
N ASP A 147 -17.89 -6.38 -0.65
CA ASP A 147 -19.23 -6.49 -1.13
C ASP A 147 -19.92 -7.08 0.09
N ASN A 148 -20.12 -6.20 1.04
CA ASN A 148 -21.33 -6.19 1.77
C ASN A 148 -22.33 -6.19 0.63
N ASP A 149 -22.69 -7.38 0.14
CA ASP A 149 -23.95 -7.63 -0.55
C ASP A 149 -25.06 -7.32 0.45
N TYR A 150 -24.99 -6.11 1.01
CA TYR A 150 -26.13 -5.55 1.70
C TYR A 150 -27.17 -5.34 0.63
N THR A 151 -28.21 -6.10 0.73
CA THR A 151 -29.45 -5.76 0.05
C THR A 151 -29.78 -4.30 0.39
N LEU A 152 -30.45 -3.61 -0.51
CA LEU A 152 -30.87 -2.22 -0.24
C LEU A 152 -31.54 -2.07 1.13
N ALA A 153 -32.29 -3.09 1.56
CA ALA A 153 -32.98 -3.13 2.87
C ALA A 153 -31.95 -3.17 4.03
N GLU A 154 -30.89 -3.97 3.93
CA GLU A 154 -29.84 -4.06 4.95
C GLU A 154 -29.02 -2.77 5.02
N LEU A 155 -28.74 -2.15 3.86
CA LEU A 155 -28.07 -0.86 3.81
C LEU A 155 -28.90 0.25 4.48
N MET A 156 -30.20 0.27 4.23
CA MET A 156 -31.11 1.21 4.89
C MET A 156 -31.17 0.98 6.40
N ALA A 157 -31.22 -0.28 6.85
CA ALA A 157 -31.22 -0.61 8.28
C ALA A 157 -29.90 -0.14 8.96
N LEU A 158 -28.76 -0.33 8.30
CA LEU A 158 -27.46 0.12 8.81
C LEU A 158 -27.38 1.64 8.91
N ILE A 159 -27.89 2.36 7.91
CA ILE A 159 -27.96 3.83 7.92
C ILE A 159 -28.84 4.31 9.07
N GLN A 160 -30.00 3.68 9.27
CA GLN A 160 -30.91 4.03 10.35
C GLN A 160 -30.26 3.81 11.72
N GLU A 161 -29.62 2.65 11.94
CA GLU A 161 -28.88 2.36 13.18
C GLU A 161 -27.81 3.41 13.48
N LYS A 162 -27.00 3.80 12.46
CA LYS A 162 -25.96 4.83 12.63
C LYS A 162 -26.56 6.20 12.95
N SER A 163 -27.67 6.56 12.30
CA SER A 163 -28.41 7.80 12.56
C SER A 163 -28.94 7.85 13.99
N ASP A 164 -29.52 6.75 14.49
CA ASP A 164 -30.02 6.65 15.86
C ASP A 164 -28.90 6.77 16.89
N ASN A 165 -27.74 6.16 16.63
CA ASN A 165 -26.57 6.26 17.49
C ASN A 165 -26.03 7.70 17.56
N ILE A 166 -25.98 8.40 16.43
CA ILE A 166 -25.59 9.83 16.39
C ILE A 166 -26.60 10.67 17.17
N SER A 167 -27.88 10.44 16.99
CA SER A 167 -28.95 11.17 17.71
C SER A 167 -28.87 10.95 19.23
N LYS A 168 -28.58 9.74 19.69
CA LYS A 168 -28.33 9.43 21.11
C LYS A 168 -27.11 10.16 21.66
N ALA A 169 -26.00 10.13 20.92
CA ALA A 169 -24.79 10.82 21.32
C ALA A 169 -24.98 12.35 21.43
N ILE A 170 -25.72 12.94 20.49
CA ILE A 170 -26.10 14.38 20.55
C ILE A 170 -26.96 14.66 21.78
N ALA A 171 -27.97 13.82 22.06
CA ALA A 171 -28.84 14.00 23.23
C ALA A 171 -28.05 13.86 24.57
N GLU A 172 -27.05 13.01 24.64
CA GLU A 172 -26.17 12.90 25.80
C GLU A 172 -25.29 14.14 25.97
N LEU A 173 -24.72 14.66 24.88
CA LEU A 173 -23.94 15.91 24.92
C LEU A 173 -24.78 17.11 25.34
N GLN A 174 -26.03 17.20 24.89
CA GLN A 174 -26.95 18.26 25.30
C GLN A 174 -27.32 18.24 26.78
N LYS A 175 -27.26 17.08 27.43
CA LYS A 175 -27.48 16.98 28.89
C LYS A 175 -26.28 17.44 29.72
N LEU A 176 -25.11 17.52 29.12
CA LEU A 176 -23.86 17.94 29.76
C LEU A 176 -23.62 19.46 29.63
N MET A 177 -24.41 20.14 28.85
CA MET A 177 -24.40 21.60 28.67
C MET A 177 -25.45 22.28 29.55
#